data_cabb155f327e660beced75501d2ee9f0
#
_entry.id   cabb155f327e660beced75501d2ee9f0
#
_cell.length_a   1.000
_cell.length_b   1.000
_cell.length_c   1.000
_cell.angle_alpha   90.00
_cell.angle_beta   90.00
_cell.angle_gamma   90.00
#
_symmetry.space_group_name_H-M   'P 1'
#
loop_
_entity.id
_entity.type
_entity.pdbx_description
1 polymer ?
#
loop_
_entity_poly.entity_id
_entity_poly.type
_entity_poly.pdbx_seq_one_letter_code
_entity_poly.pdbx_strand_id
1 'polypeptide(L)'
;LSSPNLWCCPSIAEFLKRPRASLLIRGEPGSGKTLLALRIAEELRNSFYISTRISAKNLFETYPFLREIFDEKDVIDVHGSSIIIDARIRKLASDLRDEKSSRILWMKYEDKPSFLQELVFLLRNKSNSLVIIDSLEAIEEYVERDILKDLLEMSDEFDFKLVLVVERSERGRADYFVDGVVELRREIIDEGVLRRIIIHKLRGIQISQPEYLFTLKDGKFSVFKPFSYEPPKEPRLFEPLEDPDEEHFSSGSRSLDEIFGGGLRKGSTILFEIEKDVTREMYYPFLELFSLNFLRNMRKVYNIPTLGTNREDIVRRIALFVTGTELKNFIFIERGWGRERLRREEAIEEAERTYEIVDRERGGSYEDLHITGVDSVYSRYGDEVIRVFEEGNVFVQDTKGLLIRVTKPGFPFTEELSNLSDVHIKMKNFCGVPVIRGMKPKTQYYAMTLDLSEGFPRVEFEKIE
;
A
#
# COMPACT_ATOMS: atom_id res chain seq x y z
N LEU A 1 -4.84 -1.92 -18.34
CA LEU A 1 -4.92 -1.42 -16.96
C LEU A 1 -5.87 -2.32 -16.20
N SER A 2 -5.35 -3.37 -15.55
CA SER A 2 -6.13 -4.19 -14.65
C SER A 2 -6.54 -3.30 -13.48
N SER A 3 -7.84 -3.02 -13.36
CA SER A 3 -8.43 -2.37 -12.20
C SER A 3 -7.86 -3.03 -10.93
N PRO A 4 -7.45 -2.26 -9.91
CA PRO A 4 -6.96 -2.83 -8.67
C PRO A 4 -8.08 -3.68 -8.07
N ASN A 5 -7.93 -4.99 -8.18
CA ASN A 5 -8.88 -5.93 -7.60
C ASN A 5 -8.88 -5.74 -6.09
N LEU A 6 -10.02 -5.48 -5.50
CA LEU A 6 -10.24 -5.32 -4.07
C LEU A 6 -9.77 -6.51 -3.25
N TRP A 7 -9.62 -7.60 -3.89
CA TRP A 7 -9.31 -8.87 -3.30
C TRP A 7 -7.82 -9.05 -3.00
N CYS A 8 -7.14 -7.91 -2.68
CA CYS A 8 -5.83 -7.94 -2.04
C CYS A 8 -5.90 -8.50 -0.60
N CYS A 9 -7.12 -8.65 -0.04
CA CYS A 9 -7.38 -9.42 1.19
C CYS A 9 -8.11 -10.74 0.83
N PRO A 10 -7.42 -11.78 0.36
CA PRO A 10 -8.05 -13.01 -0.13
C PRO A 10 -9.00 -13.65 0.87
N SER A 11 -8.66 -13.61 2.17
CA SER A 11 -9.48 -14.18 3.24
C SER A 11 -10.83 -13.47 3.40
N ILE A 12 -10.88 -12.13 3.26
CA ILE A 12 -12.13 -11.37 3.31
C ILE A 12 -12.96 -11.66 2.06
N ALA A 13 -12.31 -11.73 0.90
CA ALA A 13 -12.96 -12.07 -0.36
C ALA A 13 -13.61 -13.44 -0.33
N GLU A 14 -12.88 -14.45 0.14
CA GLU A 14 -13.38 -15.81 0.29
C GLU A 14 -14.53 -15.88 1.29
N PHE A 15 -14.40 -15.17 2.42
CA PHE A 15 -15.43 -15.06 3.43
C PHE A 15 -16.75 -14.51 2.87
N LEU A 16 -16.68 -13.41 2.10
CA LEU A 16 -17.86 -12.76 1.54
C LEU A 16 -18.50 -13.53 0.36
N LYS A 17 -17.85 -14.56 -0.21
CA LYS A 17 -18.50 -15.48 -1.14
C LYS A 17 -19.50 -16.42 -0.47
N ARG A 18 -19.40 -16.61 0.84
CA ARG A 18 -20.30 -17.49 1.58
C ARG A 18 -21.72 -16.89 1.63
N PRO A 19 -22.77 -17.71 1.57
CA PRO A 19 -24.13 -17.25 1.82
C PRO A 19 -24.26 -16.74 3.26
N ARG A 20 -25.09 -15.74 3.48
CA ARG A 20 -25.43 -15.19 4.82
C ARG A 20 -24.24 -14.78 5.68
N ALA A 21 -23.09 -14.49 5.06
CA ALA A 21 -21.92 -14.02 5.79
C ALA A 21 -22.25 -12.70 6.51
N SER A 22 -21.97 -12.64 7.82
CA SER A 22 -22.10 -11.42 8.62
C SER A 22 -20.72 -10.87 8.99
N LEU A 23 -20.40 -9.68 8.49
CA LEU A 23 -19.10 -9.00 8.68
C LEU A 23 -19.29 -7.72 9.50
N LEU A 24 -18.54 -7.58 10.58
CA LEU A 24 -18.43 -6.34 11.35
C LEU A 24 -17.18 -5.59 10.93
N ILE A 25 -17.32 -4.32 10.55
CA ILE A 25 -16.23 -3.37 10.29
C ILE A 25 -16.21 -2.36 11.42
N ARG A 26 -15.14 -2.37 12.21
CA ARG A 26 -14.97 -1.43 13.32
C ARG A 26 -13.72 -0.57 13.17
N GLY A 27 -13.63 0.50 13.93
CA GLY A 27 -12.50 1.41 13.96
C GLY A 27 -12.90 2.83 14.35
N GLU A 28 -11.93 3.67 14.64
CA GLU A 28 -12.16 5.06 15.02
C GLU A 28 -12.82 5.88 13.89
N PRO A 29 -13.47 7.00 14.20
CA PRO A 29 -13.95 7.96 13.19
C PRO A 29 -12.83 8.35 12.22
N GLY A 30 -13.14 8.41 10.92
CA GLY A 30 -12.16 8.75 9.88
C GLY A 30 -11.16 7.63 9.52
N SER A 31 -11.34 6.39 10.04
CA SER A 31 -10.48 5.26 9.67
C SER A 31 -10.76 4.69 8.27
N GLY A 32 -11.88 5.04 7.60
CA GLY A 32 -12.24 4.58 6.27
C GLY A 32 -13.29 3.47 6.20
N LYS A 33 -14.02 3.20 7.30
CA LYS A 33 -15.03 2.13 7.41
C LYS A 33 -16.10 2.20 6.32
N THR A 34 -16.71 3.37 6.15
CA THR A 34 -17.70 3.63 5.10
C THR A 34 -17.13 3.29 3.72
N LEU A 35 -15.90 3.74 3.42
CA LEU A 35 -15.26 3.46 2.13
C LEU A 35 -14.98 1.97 1.91
N LEU A 36 -14.59 1.23 2.96
CA LEU A 36 -14.46 -0.23 2.87
C LEU A 36 -15.82 -0.89 2.61
N ALA A 37 -16.87 -0.50 3.32
CA ALA A 37 -18.21 -1.05 3.13
C ALA A 37 -18.75 -0.77 1.70
N LEU A 38 -18.57 0.45 1.21
CA LEU A 38 -18.94 0.85 -0.15
C LEU A 38 -18.13 0.08 -1.20
N ARG A 39 -16.87 -0.16 -0.94
CA ARG A 39 -16.02 -0.95 -1.82
C ARG A 39 -16.46 -2.41 -1.89
N ILE A 40 -16.88 -3.00 -0.78
CA ILE A 40 -17.47 -4.34 -0.75
C ILE A 40 -18.77 -4.37 -1.60
N ALA A 41 -19.59 -3.31 -1.52
CA ALA A 41 -20.80 -3.20 -2.33
C ALA A 41 -20.50 -3.14 -3.83
N GLU A 42 -19.48 -2.39 -4.23
CA GLU A 42 -19.04 -2.28 -5.63
C GLU A 42 -18.68 -3.66 -6.22
N GLU A 43 -18.02 -4.51 -5.45
CA GLU A 43 -17.59 -5.84 -5.89
C GLU A 43 -18.72 -6.88 -5.93
N LEU A 44 -19.57 -6.88 -4.92
CA LEU A 44 -20.62 -7.89 -4.80
C LEU A 44 -21.85 -7.54 -5.64
N ARG A 45 -22.05 -6.24 -5.93
CA ARG A 45 -23.25 -5.71 -6.58
C ARG A 45 -24.54 -6.22 -5.91
N ASN A 46 -25.72 -5.89 -6.40
CA ASN A 46 -26.99 -6.26 -5.76
C ASN A 46 -26.99 -5.95 -4.24
N SER A 47 -26.65 -4.70 -3.91
CA SER A 47 -26.42 -4.25 -2.54
C SER A 47 -27.46 -3.23 -2.12
N PHE A 48 -27.82 -3.25 -0.82
CA PHE A 48 -28.64 -2.23 -0.17
C PHE A 48 -27.81 -1.53 0.90
N TYR A 49 -27.96 -0.21 0.96
CA TYR A 49 -27.22 0.61 1.91
C TYR A 49 -28.19 1.33 2.85
N ILE A 50 -28.07 1.08 4.15
CA ILE A 50 -28.84 1.76 5.17
C ILE A 50 -27.95 2.83 5.79
N SER A 51 -28.24 4.09 5.45
CA SER A 51 -27.52 5.25 5.96
C SER A 51 -28.21 5.81 7.18
N THR A 52 -27.44 5.98 8.26
CA THR A 52 -27.97 6.46 9.53
C THR A 52 -27.54 7.87 9.90
N ARG A 53 -26.49 8.39 9.24
CA ARG A 53 -25.87 9.67 9.60
C ARG A 53 -25.92 10.69 8.48
N ILE A 54 -25.90 10.25 7.24
CA ILE A 54 -25.84 11.10 6.05
C ILE A 54 -27.06 10.79 5.21
N SER A 55 -27.81 11.82 4.78
CA SER A 55 -28.93 11.59 3.89
C SER A 55 -28.46 10.95 2.57
N ALA A 56 -29.33 10.15 1.94
CA ALA A 56 -29.03 9.51 0.65
C ALA A 56 -28.52 10.55 -0.38
N LYS A 57 -29.15 11.73 -0.43
CA LYS A 57 -28.74 12.83 -1.31
C LYS A 57 -27.28 13.25 -1.07
N ASN A 58 -26.93 13.54 0.18
CA ASN A 58 -25.56 13.96 0.55
C ASN A 58 -24.54 12.83 0.31
N LEU A 59 -24.96 11.57 0.48
CA LEU A 59 -24.10 10.41 0.21
C LEU A 59 -23.70 10.36 -1.27
N PHE A 60 -24.65 10.53 -2.20
CA PHE A 60 -24.36 10.57 -3.63
C PHE A 60 -23.62 11.83 -4.10
N GLU A 61 -23.77 12.94 -3.37
CA GLU A 61 -22.99 14.16 -3.63
C GLU A 61 -21.53 14.02 -3.16
N THR A 62 -21.33 13.39 -1.99
CA THR A 62 -19.99 13.17 -1.42
C THR A 62 -19.21 12.10 -2.19
N TYR A 63 -19.91 11.06 -2.64
CA TYR A 63 -19.33 9.93 -3.36
C TYR A 63 -20.04 9.71 -4.71
N PRO A 64 -19.74 10.50 -5.74
CA PRO A 64 -20.45 10.42 -7.03
C PRO A 64 -20.40 9.05 -7.71
N PHE A 65 -19.32 8.27 -7.46
CA PHE A 65 -19.18 6.91 -8.00
C PHE A 65 -20.26 5.92 -7.50
N LEU A 66 -20.95 6.24 -6.40
CA LEU A 66 -22.02 5.39 -5.87
C LEU A 66 -23.22 5.26 -6.81
N ARG A 67 -23.41 6.20 -7.74
CA ARG A 67 -24.44 6.11 -8.78
C ARG A 67 -24.22 4.95 -9.76
N GLU A 68 -22.99 4.41 -9.81
CA GLU A 68 -22.65 3.21 -10.59
C GLU A 68 -22.92 1.90 -9.81
N ILE A 69 -23.10 2.00 -8.47
CA ILE A 69 -23.26 0.87 -7.56
C ILE A 69 -24.71 0.72 -7.09
N PHE A 70 -25.35 1.83 -6.74
CA PHE A 70 -26.69 1.88 -6.16
C PHE A 70 -27.66 2.72 -7.00
N ASP A 71 -28.87 2.22 -7.18
CA ASP A 71 -30.01 3.08 -7.49
C ASP A 71 -30.46 3.84 -6.23
N GLU A 72 -31.09 5.00 -6.39
CA GLU A 72 -31.60 5.78 -5.23
C GLU A 72 -32.57 4.98 -4.34
N LYS A 73 -33.31 4.04 -4.90
CA LYS A 73 -34.21 3.13 -4.18
C LYS A 73 -33.50 2.07 -3.34
N ASP A 74 -32.21 1.77 -3.62
CA ASP A 74 -31.43 0.78 -2.90
C ASP A 74 -30.72 1.41 -1.68
N VAL A 75 -30.87 2.72 -1.46
CA VAL A 75 -30.37 3.46 -0.30
C VAL A 75 -31.54 3.83 0.61
N ILE A 76 -31.57 3.25 1.82
CA ILE A 76 -32.56 3.56 2.84
C ILE A 76 -31.96 4.61 3.78
N ASP A 77 -32.65 5.75 3.89
CA ASP A 77 -32.25 6.86 4.76
C ASP A 77 -32.97 6.75 6.11
N VAL A 78 -32.20 6.49 7.16
CA VAL A 78 -32.69 6.40 8.57
C VAL A 78 -32.28 7.63 9.36
N HIS A 79 -31.90 8.73 8.68
CA HIS A 79 -31.44 9.93 9.31
C HIS A 79 -32.59 10.76 9.94
N GLY A 80 -32.54 10.98 11.25
CA GLY A 80 -33.44 11.88 11.96
C GLY A 80 -34.87 11.38 12.10
N SER A 81 -35.84 12.28 12.00
CA SER A 81 -37.27 12.08 12.28
C SER A 81 -38.04 11.19 11.29
N SER A 82 -37.40 10.58 10.30
CA SER A 82 -38.05 9.68 9.33
C SER A 82 -38.36 8.26 9.89
N ILE A 83 -38.21 8.05 11.21
CA ILE A 83 -38.84 6.92 11.93
C ILE A 83 -40.38 7.02 11.88
N ILE A 84 -40.92 8.17 11.42
CA ILE A 84 -42.35 8.36 11.17
C ILE A 84 -42.72 7.61 9.88
N ILE A 85 -43.67 6.71 10.03
CA ILE A 85 -44.32 5.92 8.98
C ILE A 85 -44.51 6.75 7.69
N ASP A 86 -43.57 6.63 6.78
CA ASP A 86 -43.61 7.35 5.51
C ASP A 86 -44.79 6.85 4.66
N ALA A 87 -45.41 7.73 3.91
CA ALA A 87 -46.46 7.42 2.93
C ALA A 87 -46.04 6.28 1.97
N ARG A 88 -44.75 6.11 1.75
CA ARG A 88 -44.10 5.02 1.01
C ARG A 88 -44.41 3.65 1.64
N ILE A 89 -44.23 3.49 2.96
CA ILE A 89 -44.49 2.22 3.67
C ILE A 89 -45.98 1.91 3.67
N ARG A 90 -46.86 2.92 3.79
CA ARG A 90 -48.33 2.72 3.70
C ARG A 90 -48.75 2.22 2.32
N LYS A 91 -48.15 2.74 1.25
CA LYS A 91 -48.39 2.28 -0.11
C LYS A 91 -47.83 0.86 -0.30
N LEU A 92 -46.64 0.59 0.17
CA LEU A 92 -46.02 -0.74 0.18
C LEU A 92 -46.85 -1.76 0.97
N ALA A 93 -47.37 -1.39 2.13
CA ALA A 93 -48.25 -2.23 2.93
C ALA A 93 -49.58 -2.54 2.24
N SER A 94 -50.12 -1.61 1.42
CA SER A 94 -51.32 -1.87 0.61
C SER A 94 -51.06 -2.90 -0.49
N ASP A 95 -49.93 -2.80 -1.18
CA ASP A 95 -49.52 -3.71 -2.24
C ASP A 95 -49.22 -5.15 -1.74
N LEU A 96 -48.80 -5.29 -0.47
CA LEU A 96 -48.51 -6.59 0.20
C LEU A 96 -49.77 -7.31 0.67
N ARG A 97 -50.90 -6.61 0.84
CA ARG A 97 -52.16 -7.22 1.37
C ARG A 97 -52.86 -8.15 0.38
N ASP A 98 -52.50 -8.08 -0.89
CA ASP A 98 -53.18 -8.83 -1.96
C ASP A 98 -52.66 -10.27 -2.18
N GLU A 99 -51.45 -10.62 -1.66
CA GLU A 99 -50.90 -11.97 -1.74
C GLU A 99 -50.83 -12.65 -0.35
N LYS A 100 -51.39 -13.88 -0.24
CA LYS A 100 -51.42 -14.63 1.05
C LYS A 100 -50.04 -14.81 1.71
N SER A 101 -49.02 -15.11 0.92
CA SER A 101 -47.65 -15.29 1.43
C SER A 101 -47.06 -13.98 1.94
N SER A 102 -47.29 -12.88 1.24
CA SER A 102 -46.84 -11.53 1.59
C SER A 102 -47.52 -11.01 2.85
N ARG A 103 -48.77 -11.41 3.09
CA ARG A 103 -49.51 -11.02 4.30
C ARG A 103 -48.96 -11.67 5.59
N ILE A 104 -48.57 -12.94 5.52
CA ILE A 104 -47.94 -13.64 6.66
C ILE A 104 -46.57 -13.00 7.00
N LEU A 105 -45.79 -12.71 5.98
CA LEU A 105 -44.50 -12.05 6.12
C LEU A 105 -44.65 -10.65 6.74
N TRP A 106 -45.62 -9.85 6.27
CA TRP A 106 -45.90 -8.53 6.81
C TRP A 106 -46.27 -8.61 8.32
N MET A 107 -47.15 -9.53 8.74
CA MET A 107 -47.54 -9.69 10.11
C MET A 107 -46.37 -9.98 11.05
N LYS A 108 -45.32 -10.66 10.56
CA LYS A 108 -44.10 -10.94 11.33
C LYS A 108 -43.26 -9.69 11.59
N TYR A 109 -43.29 -8.71 10.69
CA TYR A 109 -42.45 -7.50 10.73
C TYR A 109 -43.27 -6.24 11.04
N GLU A 110 -44.59 -6.32 11.25
CA GLU A 110 -45.46 -5.16 11.49
C GLU A 110 -45.04 -4.34 12.73
N ASP A 111 -44.49 -4.98 13.76
CA ASP A 111 -43.99 -4.37 14.98
C ASP A 111 -42.52 -3.95 14.91
N LYS A 112 -41.84 -4.15 13.78
CA LYS A 112 -40.42 -3.79 13.63
C LYS A 112 -40.28 -2.33 13.17
N PRO A 113 -39.11 -1.72 13.38
CA PRO A 113 -38.81 -0.38 12.86
C PRO A 113 -39.08 -0.24 11.35
N SER A 114 -39.49 0.93 10.92
CA SER A 114 -39.92 1.19 9.55
C SER A 114 -38.89 0.83 8.48
N PHE A 115 -37.62 1.07 8.76
CA PHE A 115 -36.52 0.73 7.84
C PHE A 115 -36.36 -0.79 7.65
N LEU A 116 -36.64 -1.60 8.67
CA LEU A 116 -36.64 -3.06 8.54
C LEU A 116 -37.83 -3.53 7.72
N GLN A 117 -38.98 -2.89 7.84
CA GLN A 117 -40.15 -3.18 7.01
C GLN A 117 -39.87 -2.86 5.53
N GLU A 118 -39.22 -1.73 5.25
CA GLU A 118 -38.78 -1.35 3.90
C GLU A 118 -37.75 -2.36 3.35
N LEU A 119 -36.78 -2.77 4.18
CA LEU A 119 -35.79 -3.77 3.83
C LEU A 119 -36.43 -5.13 3.47
N VAL A 120 -37.41 -5.60 4.23
CA VAL A 120 -38.21 -6.82 3.91
C VAL A 120 -38.82 -6.72 2.52
N PHE A 121 -39.40 -5.57 2.19
CA PHE A 121 -40.00 -5.34 0.88
C PHE A 121 -38.96 -5.41 -0.25
N LEU A 122 -37.79 -4.81 -0.06
CA LEU A 122 -36.72 -4.79 -1.07
C LEU A 122 -36.11 -6.18 -1.28
N LEU A 123 -35.98 -6.98 -0.21
CA LEU A 123 -35.33 -8.29 -0.23
C LEU A 123 -36.23 -9.43 -0.75
N ARG A 124 -37.57 -9.29 -0.69
CA ARG A 124 -38.52 -10.39 -0.97
C ARG A 124 -38.32 -11.10 -2.31
N ASN A 125 -37.79 -10.39 -3.31
CA ASN A 125 -37.57 -10.91 -4.68
C ASN A 125 -36.08 -10.93 -5.08
N LYS A 126 -35.18 -10.76 -4.10
CA LYS A 126 -33.73 -10.70 -4.35
C LYS A 126 -33.02 -11.66 -3.41
N SER A 127 -32.41 -12.72 -3.93
CA SER A 127 -31.56 -13.62 -3.18
C SER A 127 -30.09 -13.21 -3.28
N ASN A 128 -29.29 -13.66 -2.32
CA ASN A 128 -27.84 -13.42 -2.27
C ASN A 128 -27.44 -11.94 -2.34
N SER A 129 -28.30 -11.08 -1.79
CA SER A 129 -28.04 -9.63 -1.71
C SER A 129 -27.02 -9.31 -0.61
N LEU A 130 -26.47 -8.12 -0.66
CA LEU A 130 -25.67 -7.53 0.43
C LEU A 130 -26.48 -6.42 1.09
N VAL A 131 -26.55 -6.43 2.42
CA VAL A 131 -27.12 -5.33 3.22
C VAL A 131 -26.01 -4.71 4.05
N ILE A 132 -25.84 -3.40 3.92
CA ILE A 132 -24.85 -2.61 4.66
C ILE A 132 -25.59 -1.70 5.63
N ILE A 133 -25.18 -1.70 6.90
CA ILE A 133 -25.67 -0.78 7.93
C ILE A 133 -24.54 0.14 8.38
N ASP A 134 -24.65 1.43 8.13
CA ASP A 134 -23.62 2.44 8.47
C ASP A 134 -24.25 3.65 9.19
N SER A 135 -24.21 3.69 10.54
CA SER A 135 -23.61 2.79 11.53
C SER A 135 -24.67 2.10 12.40
N LEU A 136 -24.31 0.92 12.96
CA LEU A 136 -25.21 0.16 13.83
C LEU A 136 -25.55 0.94 15.11
N GLU A 137 -24.58 1.60 15.76
CA GLU A 137 -24.80 2.33 17.01
C GLU A 137 -25.83 3.45 16.85
N ALA A 138 -25.84 4.15 15.70
CA ALA A 138 -26.81 5.20 15.47
C ALA A 138 -28.25 4.67 15.42
N ILE A 139 -28.46 3.44 15.02
CA ILE A 139 -29.78 2.79 15.08
C ILE A 139 -30.09 2.35 16.51
N GLU A 140 -29.14 1.74 17.21
CA GLU A 140 -29.31 1.28 18.59
C GLU A 140 -29.68 2.42 19.57
N GLU A 141 -29.26 3.66 19.30
CA GLU A 141 -29.64 4.86 20.09
C GLU A 141 -31.12 5.22 19.98
N TYR A 142 -31.77 4.91 18.86
CA TYR A 142 -33.17 5.31 18.60
C TYR A 142 -34.17 4.15 18.81
N VAL A 143 -33.69 2.92 18.94
CA VAL A 143 -34.55 1.75 18.99
C VAL A 143 -34.26 0.95 20.25
N GLU A 144 -35.25 0.86 21.17
CA GLU A 144 -35.15 0.11 22.42
C GLU A 144 -35.14 -1.43 22.26
N ARG A 145 -34.82 -1.92 21.05
CA ARG A 145 -34.82 -3.35 20.71
C ARG A 145 -33.45 -3.82 20.31
N ASP A 146 -33.26 -5.14 20.36
CA ASP A 146 -32.05 -5.82 19.87
C ASP A 146 -32.03 -5.87 18.33
N ILE A 147 -31.69 -4.76 17.70
CA ILE A 147 -31.63 -4.63 16.23
C ILE A 147 -30.63 -5.61 15.61
N LEU A 148 -29.51 -5.85 16.27
CA LEU A 148 -28.53 -6.81 15.79
C LEU A 148 -29.12 -8.21 15.63
N LYS A 149 -29.88 -8.65 16.63
CA LYS A 149 -30.55 -9.94 16.58
C LYS A 149 -31.58 -9.99 15.46
N ASP A 150 -32.40 -8.94 15.31
CA ASP A 150 -33.39 -8.84 14.25
C ASP A 150 -32.74 -8.93 12.85
N LEU A 151 -31.63 -8.24 12.63
CA LEU A 151 -30.89 -8.25 11.36
C LEU A 151 -30.28 -9.62 11.05
N LEU A 152 -29.73 -10.33 12.05
CA LEU A 152 -29.18 -11.66 11.86
C LEU A 152 -30.28 -12.69 11.54
N GLU A 153 -31.43 -12.63 12.24
CA GLU A 153 -32.59 -13.48 11.94
C GLU A 153 -33.12 -13.21 10.52
N MET A 154 -33.17 -11.94 10.10
CA MET A 154 -33.57 -11.57 8.74
C MET A 154 -32.55 -12.05 7.69
N SER A 155 -31.25 -11.99 7.99
CA SER A 155 -30.20 -12.51 7.10
C SER A 155 -30.40 -14.00 6.81
N ASP A 156 -30.78 -14.78 7.82
CA ASP A 156 -31.08 -16.19 7.67
C ASP A 156 -32.38 -16.45 6.88
N GLU A 157 -33.40 -15.63 7.09
CA GLU A 157 -34.71 -15.81 6.45
C GLU A 157 -34.72 -15.39 4.99
N PHE A 158 -34.05 -14.29 4.64
CA PHE A 158 -34.04 -13.71 3.28
C PHE A 158 -32.78 -14.02 2.47
N ASP A 159 -31.86 -14.83 3.01
CA ASP A 159 -30.63 -15.27 2.35
C ASP A 159 -29.76 -14.11 1.82
N PHE A 160 -29.47 -13.14 2.69
CA PHE A 160 -28.56 -12.02 2.37
C PHE A 160 -27.29 -11.99 3.24
N LYS A 161 -26.27 -11.33 2.74
CA LYS A 161 -25.04 -11.02 3.48
C LYS A 161 -25.22 -9.72 4.24
N LEU A 162 -24.63 -9.64 5.43
CA LEU A 162 -24.74 -8.49 6.30
C LEU A 162 -23.36 -7.87 6.56
N VAL A 163 -23.21 -6.58 6.28
CA VAL A 163 -22.04 -5.78 6.66
C VAL A 163 -22.50 -4.71 7.65
N LEU A 164 -21.94 -4.76 8.85
CA LEU A 164 -22.22 -3.82 9.93
C LEU A 164 -21.02 -2.92 10.15
N VAL A 165 -21.21 -1.62 10.12
CA VAL A 165 -20.20 -0.62 10.47
C VAL A 165 -20.45 -0.13 11.89
N VAL A 166 -19.39 -0.12 12.73
CA VAL A 166 -19.43 0.40 14.10
C VAL A 166 -18.27 1.37 14.34
N GLU A 167 -18.51 2.38 15.18
CA GLU A 167 -17.58 3.50 15.35
C GLU A 167 -16.64 3.41 16.55
N ARG A 168 -16.57 2.23 17.15
CA ARG A 168 -15.64 1.95 18.25
C ARG A 168 -14.53 1.01 17.79
N SER A 169 -13.35 1.18 18.36
CA SER A 169 -12.21 0.27 18.20
C SER A 169 -12.24 -0.89 19.19
N GLU A 170 -12.92 -0.72 20.33
CA GLU A 170 -13.01 -1.73 21.36
C GLU A 170 -13.98 -2.86 20.98
N ARG A 171 -13.76 -4.04 21.55
CA ARG A 171 -14.67 -5.19 21.39
C ARG A 171 -16.01 -4.88 22.01
N GLY A 172 -17.05 -5.08 21.22
CA GLY A 172 -18.43 -4.92 21.65
C GLY A 172 -19.23 -6.20 21.57
N ARG A 173 -20.54 -6.11 21.88
CA ARG A 173 -21.46 -7.23 21.80
C ARG A 173 -21.53 -7.83 20.39
N ALA A 174 -21.56 -7.01 19.37
CA ALA A 174 -21.66 -7.43 17.97
C ALA A 174 -20.53 -8.36 17.53
N ASP A 175 -19.29 -8.19 18.06
CA ASP A 175 -18.15 -9.05 17.76
C ASP A 175 -18.40 -10.54 18.03
N TYR A 176 -19.25 -10.87 18.99
CA TYR A 176 -19.56 -12.26 19.37
C TYR A 176 -20.60 -12.91 18.45
N PHE A 177 -21.53 -12.13 17.92
CA PHE A 177 -22.67 -12.63 17.15
C PHE A 177 -22.36 -12.78 15.65
N VAL A 178 -21.57 -11.88 15.08
CA VAL A 178 -21.21 -11.93 13.65
C VAL A 178 -20.17 -13.01 13.34
N ASP A 179 -20.07 -13.43 12.08
CA ASP A 179 -19.12 -14.45 11.63
C ASP A 179 -17.74 -13.90 11.31
N GLY A 180 -17.65 -12.65 10.88
CA GLY A 180 -16.42 -11.95 10.56
C GLY A 180 -16.26 -10.64 11.33
N VAL A 181 -15.03 -10.32 11.74
CA VAL A 181 -14.68 -9.04 12.41
C VAL A 181 -13.39 -8.51 11.81
N VAL A 182 -13.48 -7.33 11.25
CA VAL A 182 -12.34 -6.55 10.71
C VAL A 182 -12.25 -5.21 11.43
N GLU A 183 -11.04 -4.78 11.72
CA GLU A 183 -10.76 -3.49 12.34
C GLU A 183 -9.91 -2.63 11.40
N LEU A 184 -10.31 -1.38 11.22
CA LEU A 184 -9.52 -0.38 10.50
C LEU A 184 -8.81 0.52 11.50
N ARG A 185 -7.49 0.56 11.42
CA ARG A 185 -6.63 1.44 12.22
C ARG A 185 -5.98 2.51 11.38
N ARG A 186 -6.01 3.72 11.91
CA ARG A 186 -5.23 4.85 11.44
C ARG A 186 -4.21 5.19 12.51
N GLU A 187 -2.93 5.08 12.18
CA GLU A 187 -1.82 5.34 13.10
C GLU A 187 -0.97 6.50 12.58
N ILE A 188 -0.45 7.29 13.50
CA ILE A 188 0.52 8.33 13.17
C ILE A 188 1.88 7.84 13.71
N ILE A 189 2.79 7.51 12.80
CA ILE A 189 4.14 7.05 13.11
C ILE A 189 5.11 8.06 12.49
N ASP A 190 6.02 8.59 13.30
CA ASP A 190 7.01 9.60 12.85
C ASP A 190 6.37 10.76 12.07
N GLU A 191 5.17 11.23 12.46
CA GLU A 191 4.36 12.26 11.79
C GLU A 191 3.80 11.87 10.41
N GLY A 192 3.94 10.62 9.99
CA GLY A 192 3.30 10.05 8.80
C GLY A 192 2.07 9.24 9.16
N VAL A 193 1.09 9.21 8.26
CA VAL A 193 -0.12 8.39 8.44
C VAL A 193 0.11 7.00 7.88
N LEU A 194 -0.26 5.99 8.66
CA LEU A 194 -0.36 4.59 8.23
C LEU A 194 -1.77 4.08 8.48
N ARG A 195 -2.28 3.27 7.55
CA ARG A 195 -3.61 2.68 7.65
C ARG A 195 -3.53 1.17 7.50
N ARG A 196 -4.10 0.44 8.46
CA ARG A 196 -4.09 -1.03 8.47
C ARG A 196 -5.48 -1.61 8.61
N ILE A 197 -5.73 -2.71 7.91
CA ILE A 197 -6.83 -3.62 8.15
C ILE A 197 -6.31 -4.71 9.08
N ILE A 198 -7.02 -5.00 10.16
CA ILE A 198 -6.73 -6.12 11.07
C ILE A 198 -7.91 -7.07 11.01
N ILE A 199 -7.66 -8.32 10.64
CA ILE A 199 -8.66 -9.38 10.60
C ILE A 199 -8.62 -10.12 11.93
N HIS A 200 -9.65 -9.92 12.77
CA HIS A 200 -9.74 -10.59 14.06
C HIS A 200 -10.39 -11.96 13.98
N LYS A 201 -11.39 -12.12 13.10
CA LYS A 201 -12.17 -13.34 12.99
C LYS A 201 -12.82 -13.45 11.61
N LEU A 202 -12.74 -14.64 11.00
CA LEU A 202 -13.53 -15.05 9.84
C LEU A 202 -13.87 -16.52 10.03
N ARG A 203 -15.10 -16.82 10.48
CA ARG A 203 -15.52 -18.20 10.75
C ARG A 203 -15.41 -19.07 9.50
N GLY A 204 -14.73 -20.21 9.64
CA GLY A 204 -14.57 -21.20 8.58
C GLY A 204 -13.64 -20.77 7.43
N ILE A 205 -12.86 -19.69 7.60
CA ILE A 205 -11.81 -19.27 6.69
C ILE A 205 -10.48 -19.26 7.44
N GLN A 206 -9.46 -19.81 6.81
CA GLN A 206 -8.09 -19.71 7.32
C GLN A 206 -7.53 -18.32 7.05
N ILE A 207 -7.12 -17.62 8.09
CA ILE A 207 -6.49 -16.31 7.99
C ILE A 207 -4.98 -16.53 7.85
N SER A 208 -4.46 -16.51 6.63
CA SER A 208 -3.03 -16.64 6.35
C SER A 208 -2.26 -15.36 6.66
N GLN A 209 -2.89 -14.21 6.42
CA GLN A 209 -2.34 -12.90 6.72
C GLN A 209 -3.39 -12.10 7.52
N PRO A 210 -3.10 -11.77 8.79
CA PRO A 210 -4.07 -11.07 9.65
C PRO A 210 -4.10 -9.55 9.45
N GLU A 211 -3.06 -8.96 8.86
CA GLU A 211 -2.96 -7.52 8.69
C GLU A 211 -2.62 -7.13 7.25
N TYR A 212 -3.24 -6.06 6.75
CA TYR A 212 -2.98 -5.48 5.42
C TYR A 212 -2.82 -3.97 5.50
N LEU A 213 -1.93 -3.43 4.68
CA LEU A 213 -1.77 -2.00 4.48
C LEU A 213 -2.78 -1.50 3.45
N PHE A 214 -3.37 -0.31 3.65
CA PHE A 214 -4.28 0.31 2.69
C PHE A 214 -4.12 1.82 2.61
N THR A 215 -4.69 2.42 1.58
CA THR A 215 -4.77 3.87 1.38
C THR A 215 -6.21 4.29 1.06
N LEU A 216 -6.52 5.57 1.33
CA LEU A 216 -7.78 6.22 0.93
C LEU A 216 -7.56 7.28 -0.15
N LYS A 217 -6.46 7.19 -0.87
CA LYS A 217 -6.11 8.14 -1.93
C LYS A 217 -7.26 8.34 -2.92
N ASP A 218 -7.51 9.59 -3.28
CA ASP A 218 -8.58 10.00 -4.19
C ASP A 218 -10.00 9.56 -3.75
N GLY A 219 -10.22 9.40 -2.43
CA GLY A 219 -11.48 8.94 -1.86
C GLY A 219 -11.83 7.49 -2.17
N LYS A 220 -10.85 6.67 -2.59
CA LYS A 220 -11.02 5.25 -2.90
C LYS A 220 -10.31 4.38 -1.87
N PHE A 221 -10.94 3.28 -1.50
CA PHE A 221 -10.35 2.29 -0.62
C PHE A 221 -9.51 1.30 -1.44
N SER A 222 -8.17 1.34 -1.27
CA SER A 222 -7.25 0.47 -1.98
C SER A 222 -6.31 -0.24 -1.02
N VAL A 223 -6.20 -1.57 -1.14
CA VAL A 223 -5.34 -2.40 -0.31
C VAL A 223 -4.07 -2.74 -1.07
N PHE A 224 -2.92 -2.57 -0.44
CA PHE A 224 -1.64 -2.97 -1.00
C PHE A 224 -1.45 -4.48 -0.87
N LYS A 225 -1.04 -5.10 -1.98
CA LYS A 225 -0.64 -6.52 -1.95
C LYS A 225 0.69 -6.67 -1.21
N PRO A 226 0.84 -7.71 -0.39
CA PRO A 226 2.16 -8.09 0.10
C PRO A 226 3.13 -8.27 -1.06
N PHE A 227 4.34 -7.81 -0.86
CA PHE A 227 5.37 -7.86 -1.88
C PHE A 227 5.72 -9.31 -2.25
N SER A 228 5.77 -9.58 -3.53
CA SER A 228 6.30 -10.82 -4.10
C SER A 228 7.11 -10.49 -5.35
N TYR A 229 8.20 -11.23 -5.55
CA TYR A 229 9.00 -11.12 -6.76
C TYR A 229 8.96 -12.45 -7.51
N GLU A 230 8.40 -12.43 -8.70
CA GLU A 230 8.44 -13.52 -9.65
C GLU A 230 8.98 -12.99 -10.97
N PRO A 231 10.15 -13.47 -11.45
CA PRO A 231 10.71 -12.98 -12.71
C PRO A 231 9.70 -13.21 -13.85
N PRO A 232 9.60 -12.27 -14.81
CA PRO A 232 8.66 -12.42 -15.91
C PRO A 232 9.02 -13.62 -16.79
N LYS A 233 8.00 -14.32 -17.29
CA LYS A 233 8.20 -15.49 -18.19
C LYS A 233 8.87 -15.10 -19.50
N GLU A 234 8.54 -13.90 -20.00
CA GLU A 234 9.08 -13.33 -21.23
C GLU A 234 9.71 -11.96 -20.90
N PRO A 235 10.99 -11.94 -20.49
CA PRO A 235 11.66 -10.68 -20.18
C PRO A 235 11.76 -9.77 -21.41
N ARG A 236 11.56 -8.48 -21.20
CA ARG A 236 11.74 -7.41 -22.19
C ARG A 236 12.74 -6.40 -21.66
N LEU A 237 13.35 -5.64 -22.57
CA LEU A 237 14.25 -4.57 -22.19
C LEU A 237 13.49 -3.51 -21.39
N PHE A 238 14.12 -3.03 -20.34
CA PHE A 238 13.56 -1.94 -19.52
C PHE A 238 13.38 -0.68 -20.38
N GLU A 239 12.26 -0.01 -20.22
CA GLU A 239 11.96 1.27 -20.87
C GLU A 239 12.45 2.42 -20.00
N PRO A 240 13.59 3.07 -20.35
CA PRO A 240 14.15 4.12 -19.52
C PRO A 240 13.30 5.38 -19.55
N LEU A 241 13.34 6.14 -18.47
CA LEU A 241 12.87 7.51 -18.44
C LEU A 241 14.05 8.44 -18.74
N GLU A 242 13.80 9.45 -19.56
CA GLU A 242 14.75 10.53 -19.79
C GLU A 242 14.89 11.38 -18.52
N ASP A 243 16.02 12.05 -18.38
CA ASP A 243 16.21 13.01 -17.30
C ASP A 243 15.19 14.15 -17.43
N PRO A 244 14.60 14.60 -16.30
CA PRO A 244 13.59 15.66 -16.35
C PRO A 244 14.14 17.01 -16.83
N ASP A 245 15.43 17.27 -16.57
CA ASP A 245 16.17 18.45 -17.00
C ASP A 245 17.70 18.25 -16.95
N GLU A 246 18.49 19.31 -17.23
CA GLU A 246 19.94 19.24 -17.21
C GLU A 246 20.56 19.09 -15.81
N GLU A 247 19.83 19.42 -14.75
CA GLU A 247 20.31 19.43 -13.37
C GLU A 247 19.88 18.18 -12.58
N HIS A 248 18.93 17.37 -13.10
CA HIS A 248 18.36 16.24 -12.39
C HIS A 248 18.42 14.95 -13.21
N PHE A 249 18.64 13.84 -12.51
CA PHE A 249 18.45 12.48 -13.02
C PHE A 249 17.04 12.00 -12.77
N SER A 250 16.49 11.23 -13.71
CA SER A 250 15.34 10.37 -13.40
C SER A 250 15.79 9.11 -12.67
N SER A 251 15.06 8.73 -11.65
CA SER A 251 15.22 7.45 -10.94
C SER A 251 14.83 6.23 -11.79
N GLY A 252 14.05 6.44 -12.87
CA GLY A 252 13.36 5.41 -13.64
C GLY A 252 11.92 5.15 -13.20
N SER A 253 11.42 5.91 -12.19
CA SER A 253 10.02 5.92 -11.75
C SER A 253 9.52 7.35 -11.63
N ARG A 254 8.46 7.69 -12.34
CA ARG A 254 7.87 9.04 -12.28
C ARG A 254 7.37 9.38 -10.90
N SER A 255 6.75 8.42 -10.22
CA SER A 255 6.24 8.62 -8.85
C SER A 255 7.37 8.88 -7.85
N LEU A 256 8.54 8.25 -8.01
CA LEU A 256 9.71 8.55 -7.15
C LEU A 256 10.30 9.90 -7.46
N ASP A 257 10.42 10.27 -8.74
CA ASP A 257 10.89 11.57 -9.17
C ASP A 257 10.01 12.69 -8.62
N GLU A 258 8.69 12.54 -8.68
CA GLU A 258 7.73 13.51 -8.11
C GLU A 258 7.88 13.67 -6.59
N ILE A 259 8.14 12.58 -5.84
CA ILE A 259 8.35 12.62 -4.39
C ILE A 259 9.53 13.52 -4.02
N PHE A 260 10.58 13.54 -4.86
CA PHE A 260 11.80 14.32 -4.63
C PHE A 260 11.87 15.61 -5.45
N GLY A 261 10.72 16.11 -5.93
CA GLY A 261 10.63 17.43 -6.55
C GLY A 261 10.95 17.48 -8.03
N GLY A 262 10.84 16.35 -8.74
CA GLY A 262 11.01 16.26 -10.19
C GLY A 262 12.28 15.51 -10.61
N GLY A 263 12.91 14.77 -9.70
CA GLY A 263 14.13 13.99 -9.96
C GLY A 263 15.19 14.16 -8.88
N LEU A 264 16.34 13.57 -9.10
CA LEU A 264 17.46 13.58 -8.17
C LEU A 264 18.59 14.48 -8.73
N ARG A 265 19.01 15.46 -7.95
CA ARG A 265 20.01 16.43 -8.37
C ARG A 265 21.32 15.74 -8.77
N LYS A 266 21.89 16.12 -9.91
CA LYS A 266 23.21 15.68 -10.35
C LYS A 266 24.28 16.13 -9.37
N GLY A 267 25.25 15.26 -9.09
CA GLY A 267 26.27 15.51 -8.08
C GLY A 267 25.80 15.29 -6.65
N SER A 268 24.63 14.68 -6.42
CA SER A 268 24.10 14.47 -5.09
C SER A 268 24.32 13.07 -4.55
N THR A 269 24.16 12.96 -3.23
CA THR A 269 24.31 11.72 -2.47
C THR A 269 23.02 11.33 -1.78
N ILE A 270 22.67 10.05 -1.85
CA ILE A 270 21.48 9.45 -1.24
C ILE A 270 21.93 8.46 -0.19
N LEU A 271 21.44 8.60 1.03
CA LEU A 271 21.47 7.55 2.02
C LEU A 271 20.18 6.73 1.90
N PHE A 272 20.32 5.46 1.59
CA PHE A 272 19.22 4.49 1.58
C PHE A 272 19.35 3.59 2.80
N GLU A 273 18.54 3.87 3.82
CA GLU A 273 18.51 3.14 5.09
C GLU A 273 17.47 2.02 5.04
N ILE A 274 17.88 0.80 5.28
CA ILE A 274 17.04 -0.40 5.28
C ILE A 274 16.79 -0.83 6.72
N GLU A 275 15.53 -0.96 7.11
CA GLU A 275 15.14 -1.50 8.42
C GLU A 275 15.28 -3.03 8.48
N LYS A 276 15.32 -3.57 9.71
CA LYS A 276 15.62 -4.99 9.99
C LYS A 276 14.61 -5.99 9.40
N ASP A 277 13.39 -5.55 9.15
CA ASP A 277 12.28 -6.37 8.67
C ASP A 277 12.12 -6.32 7.14
N VAL A 278 12.98 -5.58 6.44
CA VAL A 278 13.02 -5.49 4.98
C VAL A 278 13.92 -6.58 4.42
N THR A 279 13.38 -7.46 3.60
CA THR A 279 14.14 -8.53 2.93
C THR A 279 14.89 -8.01 1.71
N ARG A 280 15.84 -8.82 1.19
CA ARG A 280 16.58 -8.46 -0.04
C ARG A 280 15.66 -8.31 -1.24
N GLU A 281 14.70 -9.21 -1.38
CA GLU A 281 13.72 -9.16 -2.45
C GLU A 281 12.94 -7.84 -2.45
N MET A 282 12.67 -7.26 -1.26
CA MET A 282 11.93 -6.01 -1.14
C MET A 282 12.75 -4.79 -1.56
N TYR A 283 14.03 -4.72 -1.18
CA TYR A 283 14.81 -3.51 -1.49
C TYR A 283 15.58 -3.54 -2.81
N TYR A 284 15.83 -4.73 -3.37
CA TYR A 284 16.54 -4.84 -4.66
C TYR A 284 15.82 -4.11 -5.79
N PRO A 285 14.49 -4.20 -5.99
CA PRO A 285 13.82 -3.47 -7.05
C PRO A 285 14.01 -1.96 -6.98
N PHE A 286 14.17 -1.40 -5.77
CA PHE A 286 14.51 0.02 -5.60
C PHE A 286 15.89 0.35 -6.20
N LEU A 287 16.92 -0.44 -5.91
CA LEU A 287 18.28 -0.23 -6.45
C LEU A 287 18.39 -0.61 -7.93
N GLU A 288 17.67 -1.65 -8.35
CA GLU A 288 17.59 -2.10 -9.73
C GLU A 288 16.96 -1.04 -10.64
N LEU A 289 15.95 -0.34 -10.15
CA LEU A 289 15.30 0.75 -10.89
C LEU A 289 16.32 1.79 -11.38
N PHE A 290 17.14 2.31 -10.47
CA PHE A 290 18.22 3.25 -10.81
C PHE A 290 19.24 2.62 -11.76
N SER A 291 19.68 1.41 -11.46
CA SER A 291 20.69 0.72 -12.28
C SER A 291 20.18 0.52 -13.70
N LEU A 292 18.94 0.07 -13.87
CA LEU A 292 18.33 -0.16 -15.19
C LEU A 292 18.17 1.16 -15.94
N ASN A 293 17.69 2.22 -15.28
CA ASN A 293 17.50 3.52 -15.93
C ASN A 293 18.83 4.10 -16.43
N PHE A 294 19.88 4.04 -15.60
CA PHE A 294 21.20 4.54 -15.99
C PHE A 294 21.83 3.72 -17.13
N LEU A 295 21.80 2.39 -17.04
CA LEU A 295 22.34 1.51 -18.08
C LEU A 295 21.64 1.69 -19.42
N ARG A 296 20.32 1.78 -19.43
CA ARG A 296 19.51 1.98 -20.64
C ARG A 296 19.70 3.37 -21.25
N ASN A 297 20.10 4.38 -20.44
CA ASN A 297 20.54 5.70 -20.89
C ASN A 297 22.05 5.73 -21.20
N MET A 298 22.69 4.55 -21.42
CA MET A 298 24.10 4.39 -21.83
C MET A 298 25.12 4.90 -20.80
N ARG A 299 24.73 5.09 -19.53
CA ARG A 299 25.59 5.49 -18.42
C ARG A 299 26.20 4.28 -17.73
N LYS A 300 27.30 4.48 -17.01
CA LYS A 300 27.92 3.43 -16.20
C LYS A 300 27.31 3.35 -14.82
N VAL A 301 27.30 2.15 -14.28
CA VAL A 301 26.86 1.86 -12.92
C VAL A 301 27.99 1.15 -12.17
N TYR A 302 28.54 1.79 -11.16
CA TYR A 302 29.55 1.23 -10.28
C TYR A 302 28.89 0.67 -9.03
N ASN A 303 29.17 -0.57 -8.69
CA ASN A 303 28.53 -1.24 -7.57
C ASN A 303 29.55 -1.84 -6.59
N ILE A 304 29.44 -1.44 -5.33
CA ILE A 304 30.04 -2.12 -4.16
C ILE A 304 28.88 -2.77 -3.41
N PRO A 305 28.69 -4.09 -3.53
CA PRO A 305 27.54 -4.74 -2.92
C PRO A 305 27.63 -4.76 -1.40
N THR A 306 26.50 -4.78 -0.72
CA THR A 306 26.46 -4.98 0.75
C THR A 306 26.96 -6.37 1.14
N LEU A 307 27.54 -6.51 2.34
CA LEU A 307 28.05 -7.79 2.84
C LEU A 307 27.00 -8.91 2.75
N GLY A 308 27.46 -10.08 2.31
CA GLY A 308 26.59 -11.25 2.13
C GLY A 308 25.70 -11.20 0.90
N THR A 309 25.86 -10.21 0.01
CA THR A 309 25.19 -10.17 -1.28
C THR A 309 25.97 -11.00 -2.30
N ASN A 310 25.25 -11.85 -3.07
CA ASN A 310 25.84 -12.56 -4.19
C ASN A 310 25.82 -11.67 -5.45
N ARG A 311 27.00 -11.42 -6.00
CA ARG A 311 27.18 -10.66 -7.23
C ARG A 311 26.43 -11.27 -8.42
N GLU A 312 26.50 -12.59 -8.56
CA GLU A 312 25.85 -13.31 -9.66
C GLU A 312 24.35 -13.11 -9.66
N ASP A 313 23.73 -13.01 -8.47
CA ASP A 313 22.29 -12.78 -8.36
C ASP A 313 21.92 -11.36 -8.85
N ILE A 314 22.72 -10.35 -8.52
CA ILE A 314 22.52 -8.99 -9.03
C ILE A 314 22.63 -8.96 -10.55
N VAL A 315 23.72 -9.53 -11.09
CA VAL A 315 23.95 -9.58 -12.55
C VAL A 315 22.83 -10.31 -13.26
N ARG A 316 22.38 -11.46 -12.74
CA ARG A 316 21.29 -12.24 -13.32
C ARG A 316 20.00 -11.46 -13.42
N ARG A 317 19.66 -10.69 -12.40
CA ARG A 317 18.44 -9.87 -12.37
C ARG A 317 18.51 -8.72 -13.38
N ILE A 318 19.62 -7.96 -13.40
CA ILE A 318 19.82 -6.84 -14.32
C ILE A 318 19.89 -7.33 -15.78
N ALA A 319 20.59 -8.42 -16.04
CA ALA A 319 20.78 -8.98 -17.38
C ALA A 319 19.47 -9.37 -18.10
N LEU A 320 18.38 -9.58 -17.35
CA LEU A 320 17.07 -9.85 -17.94
C LEU A 320 16.50 -8.64 -18.71
N PHE A 321 16.93 -7.41 -18.37
CA PHE A 321 16.24 -6.20 -18.77
C PHE A 321 17.13 -5.19 -19.52
N VAL A 322 18.39 -5.55 -19.79
CA VAL A 322 19.35 -4.74 -20.55
C VAL A 322 20.01 -5.56 -21.66
N THR A 323 20.60 -4.89 -22.66
CA THR A 323 21.39 -5.56 -23.70
C THR A 323 22.77 -6.00 -23.17
N GLY A 324 23.43 -6.94 -23.88
CA GLY A 324 24.78 -7.36 -23.50
C GLY A 324 25.82 -6.23 -23.57
N THR A 325 25.60 -5.21 -24.39
CA THR A 325 26.46 -4.02 -24.48
C THR A 325 26.28 -3.13 -23.26
N GLU A 326 25.04 -2.87 -22.87
CA GLU A 326 24.70 -2.07 -21.68
C GLU A 326 25.15 -2.76 -20.39
N LEU A 327 25.05 -4.09 -20.31
CA LEU A 327 25.51 -4.87 -19.16
C LEU A 327 27.02 -4.71 -18.89
N LYS A 328 27.84 -4.43 -19.92
CA LYS A 328 29.26 -4.15 -19.73
C LYS A 328 29.52 -2.86 -18.97
N ASN A 329 28.56 -1.95 -18.95
CA ASN A 329 28.61 -0.70 -18.17
C ASN A 329 28.26 -0.94 -16.70
N PHE A 330 27.83 -2.13 -16.28
CA PHE A 330 27.62 -2.51 -14.88
C PHE A 330 28.91 -3.08 -14.28
N ILE A 331 29.60 -2.28 -13.48
CA ILE A 331 30.97 -2.50 -13.01
C ILE A 331 30.99 -2.77 -11.52
N PHE A 332 31.53 -3.89 -11.09
CA PHE A 332 31.78 -4.13 -9.67
C PHE A 332 33.18 -3.64 -9.27
N ILE A 333 33.22 -2.86 -8.22
CA ILE A 333 34.48 -2.42 -7.60
C ILE A 333 34.88 -3.44 -6.55
N GLU A 334 35.81 -4.34 -6.90
CA GLU A 334 36.26 -5.43 -6.02
C GLU A 334 37.77 -5.41 -5.75
N ARG A 335 38.52 -4.51 -6.38
CA ARG A 335 39.99 -4.51 -6.24
C ARG A 335 40.45 -4.11 -4.83
N GLY A 336 41.24 -4.98 -4.21
CA GLY A 336 41.89 -4.70 -2.95
C GLY A 336 41.12 -5.07 -1.67
N TRP A 337 39.90 -5.62 -1.78
CA TRP A 337 39.09 -6.04 -0.61
C TRP A 337 39.63 -7.34 0.01
N GLY A 338 40.90 -7.22 0.55
CA GLY A 338 41.50 -8.27 1.38
C GLY A 338 40.76 -8.42 2.74
N ARG A 339 41.04 -9.53 3.43
CA ARG A 339 40.42 -9.81 4.74
C ARG A 339 40.99 -8.95 5.89
N GLU A 340 42.07 -8.21 5.68
CA GLU A 340 42.72 -7.39 6.70
C GLU A 340 42.21 -5.94 6.65
N ARG A 341 41.92 -5.42 7.85
CA ARG A 341 41.57 -4.03 8.08
C ARG A 341 42.79 -3.15 7.83
N LEU A 342 42.67 -2.12 7.05
CA LEU A 342 43.74 -1.19 6.76
C LEU A 342 44.08 -0.32 7.95
N ARG A 343 45.36 0.11 8.05
CA ARG A 343 45.75 1.16 8.97
C ARG A 343 45.27 2.51 8.43
N ARG A 344 45.17 3.49 9.34
CA ARG A 344 44.57 4.81 9.07
C ARG A 344 45.14 5.51 7.82
N GLU A 345 46.47 5.54 7.71
CA GLU A 345 47.17 6.20 6.60
C GLU A 345 46.94 5.44 5.28
N GLU A 346 47.01 4.12 5.33
CA GLU A 346 46.77 3.22 4.19
C GLU A 346 45.33 3.29 3.67
N ALA A 347 44.35 3.54 4.56
CA ALA A 347 42.95 3.61 4.22
C ALA A 347 42.61 4.82 3.33
N ILE A 348 43.19 5.98 3.64
CA ILE A 348 42.99 7.21 2.89
C ILE A 348 43.63 7.09 1.50
N GLU A 349 44.93 6.67 1.44
CA GLU A 349 45.62 6.46 0.18
C GLU A 349 44.92 5.43 -0.73
N GLU A 350 44.36 4.38 -0.17
CA GLU A 350 43.63 3.38 -0.96
C GLU A 350 42.28 3.90 -1.48
N ALA A 351 41.56 4.69 -0.68
CA ALA A 351 40.33 5.36 -1.12
C ALA A 351 40.60 6.30 -2.30
N GLU A 352 41.62 7.16 -2.19
CA GLU A 352 42.06 8.06 -3.29
C GLU A 352 42.42 7.27 -4.55
N ARG A 353 43.22 6.20 -4.43
CA ARG A 353 43.54 5.32 -5.54
C ARG A 353 42.32 4.63 -6.14
N THR A 354 41.34 4.30 -5.36
CA THR A 354 40.09 3.69 -5.85
C THR A 354 39.31 4.68 -6.71
N TYR A 355 39.20 5.93 -6.26
CA TYR A 355 38.57 6.98 -7.05
C TYR A 355 39.37 7.33 -8.31
N GLU A 356 40.71 7.36 -8.25
CA GLU A 356 41.56 7.53 -9.45
C GLU A 356 41.37 6.40 -10.48
N ILE A 357 41.21 5.13 -10.02
CA ILE A 357 40.95 3.99 -10.91
C ILE A 357 39.58 4.14 -11.55
N VAL A 358 38.55 4.50 -10.78
CA VAL A 358 37.22 4.78 -11.31
C VAL A 358 37.27 5.90 -12.33
N ASP A 359 38.03 6.97 -12.05
CA ASP A 359 38.16 8.10 -12.96
C ASP A 359 38.87 7.70 -14.26
N ARG A 360 39.91 6.86 -14.22
CA ARG A 360 40.58 6.33 -15.43
C ARG A 360 39.68 5.40 -16.24
N GLU A 361 38.90 4.53 -15.59
CA GLU A 361 37.99 3.61 -16.27
C GLU A 361 36.79 4.34 -16.88
N ARG A 362 36.46 5.55 -16.42
CA ARG A 362 35.35 6.37 -16.92
C ARG A 362 35.53 6.76 -18.39
N GLY A 363 36.77 6.94 -18.86
CA GLY A 363 37.01 7.33 -20.22
C GLY A 363 36.37 8.67 -20.62
N GLY A 364 36.25 9.60 -19.67
CA GLY A 364 35.62 10.92 -19.88
C GLY A 364 34.08 10.93 -19.76
N SER A 365 33.43 9.81 -19.32
CA SER A 365 32.01 9.82 -18.97
C SER A 365 31.81 10.59 -17.67
N TYR A 366 30.87 11.49 -17.67
CA TYR A 366 30.35 12.18 -16.49
C TYR A 366 28.91 11.67 -16.24
N GLU A 367 28.37 11.85 -15.04
CA GLU A 367 26.99 11.50 -14.74
C GLU A 367 26.72 9.99 -14.56
N ASP A 368 27.67 9.28 -13.93
CA ASP A 368 27.54 7.85 -13.62
C ASP A 368 26.81 7.60 -12.30
N LEU A 369 26.28 6.39 -12.11
CA LEU A 369 25.67 5.94 -10.86
C LEU A 369 26.67 5.14 -10.03
N HIS A 370 26.77 5.46 -8.75
CA HIS A 370 27.54 4.71 -7.77
C HIS A 370 26.61 4.14 -6.70
N ILE A 371 26.59 2.82 -6.51
CA ILE A 371 25.84 2.15 -5.44
C ILE A 371 26.85 1.52 -4.49
N THR A 372 26.83 1.94 -3.23
CA THR A 372 27.84 1.54 -2.24
C THR A 372 27.19 0.92 -1.02
N GLY A 373 27.46 -0.37 -0.78
CA GLY A 373 27.13 -1.06 0.48
C GLY A 373 28.04 -0.54 1.60
N VAL A 374 27.47 0.21 2.53
CA VAL A 374 28.20 0.88 3.61
C VAL A 374 28.89 -0.13 4.52
N ASP A 375 28.25 -1.27 4.80
CA ASP A 375 28.80 -2.36 5.61
C ASP A 375 30.07 -2.99 4.97
N SER A 376 30.13 -3.08 3.67
CA SER A 376 31.30 -3.55 2.94
C SER A 376 32.46 -2.56 3.07
N VAL A 377 32.22 -1.27 2.88
CA VAL A 377 33.24 -0.23 3.04
C VAL A 377 33.72 -0.17 4.51
N TYR A 378 32.81 -0.20 5.47
CA TYR A 378 33.14 -0.22 6.90
C TYR A 378 34.00 -1.44 7.29
N SER A 379 33.70 -2.61 6.73
CA SER A 379 34.53 -3.81 7.00
C SER A 379 36.00 -3.62 6.61
N ARG A 380 36.29 -2.78 5.62
CA ARG A 380 37.64 -2.47 5.10
C ARG A 380 38.31 -1.34 5.87
N TYR A 381 37.62 -0.21 6.03
CA TYR A 381 38.18 1.04 6.50
C TYR A 381 37.96 1.32 8.01
N GLY A 382 37.09 0.55 8.65
CA GLY A 382 36.74 0.74 10.06
C GLY A 382 36.20 2.14 10.36
N ASP A 383 36.70 2.76 11.42
CA ASP A 383 36.21 4.07 11.88
C ASP A 383 36.63 5.23 10.95
N GLU A 384 37.59 5.01 10.04
CA GLU A 384 37.97 6.00 9.01
C GLU A 384 36.94 6.07 7.85
N VAL A 385 35.92 5.22 7.88
CA VAL A 385 34.87 5.12 6.82
C VAL A 385 34.20 6.46 6.53
N ILE A 386 34.03 7.33 7.54
CA ILE A 386 33.40 8.64 7.35
C ILE A 386 34.21 9.52 6.41
N ARG A 387 35.56 9.54 6.56
CA ARG A 387 36.42 10.29 5.63
C ARG A 387 36.36 9.75 4.21
N VAL A 388 36.35 8.42 4.07
CA VAL A 388 36.17 7.79 2.75
C VAL A 388 34.85 8.22 2.10
N PHE A 389 33.80 8.40 2.90
CA PHE A 389 32.53 8.89 2.40
C PHE A 389 32.52 10.39 2.08
N GLU A 390 33.27 11.21 2.82
CA GLU A 390 33.48 12.61 2.51
C GLU A 390 34.17 12.78 1.12
N GLU A 391 35.26 12.03 0.88
CA GLU A 391 35.94 12.00 -0.41
C GLU A 391 35.01 11.57 -1.54
N GLY A 392 34.16 10.55 -1.30
CA GLY A 392 33.14 10.12 -2.25
C GLY A 392 32.10 11.19 -2.59
N ASN A 393 31.75 12.06 -1.64
CA ASN A 393 30.86 13.18 -1.90
C ASN A 393 31.51 14.20 -2.83
N VAL A 394 32.78 14.58 -2.57
CA VAL A 394 33.55 15.49 -3.43
C VAL A 394 33.65 14.92 -4.84
N PHE A 395 34.01 13.63 -4.94
CA PHE A 395 34.13 12.97 -6.26
C PHE A 395 32.82 13.02 -7.06
N VAL A 396 31.67 12.73 -6.42
CA VAL A 396 30.38 12.72 -7.12
C VAL A 396 29.91 14.12 -7.49
N GLN A 397 30.20 15.14 -6.67
CA GLN A 397 29.94 16.54 -6.98
C GLN A 397 30.73 17.01 -8.22
N ASP A 398 32.04 16.73 -8.26
CA ASP A 398 32.93 17.11 -9.36
C ASP A 398 32.53 16.41 -10.67
N THR A 399 32.05 15.19 -10.57
CA THR A 399 31.69 14.36 -11.72
C THR A 399 30.23 14.47 -12.13
N LYS A 400 29.42 15.24 -11.40
CA LYS A 400 27.96 15.32 -11.56
C LYS A 400 27.27 13.96 -11.59
N GLY A 401 27.86 12.95 -10.92
CA GLY A 401 27.26 11.62 -10.79
C GLY A 401 26.14 11.55 -9.76
N LEU A 402 25.67 10.36 -9.47
CA LEU A 402 24.74 10.06 -8.37
C LEU A 402 25.33 8.96 -7.48
N LEU A 403 25.36 9.18 -6.18
CA LEU A 403 25.85 8.18 -5.21
C LEU A 403 24.74 7.72 -4.28
N ILE A 404 24.47 6.42 -4.29
CA ILE A 404 23.51 5.78 -3.36
C ILE A 404 24.29 4.94 -2.36
N ARG A 405 24.25 5.31 -1.08
CA ARG A 405 24.82 4.54 0.03
C ARG A 405 23.74 3.70 0.69
N VAL A 406 23.95 2.40 0.75
CA VAL A 406 23.00 1.45 1.31
C VAL A 406 23.45 1.04 2.70
N THR A 407 22.66 1.39 3.72
CA THR A 407 22.91 0.99 5.11
C THR A 407 21.93 -0.10 5.55
N LYS A 408 22.45 -1.02 6.36
CA LYS A 408 21.68 -2.04 7.06
C LYS A 408 21.49 -1.66 8.53
N PRO A 409 20.52 -2.29 9.23
CA PRO A 409 20.26 -2.01 10.64
C PRO A 409 21.49 -2.20 11.51
N GLY A 410 21.67 -1.29 12.45
CA GLY A 410 22.78 -1.35 13.42
C GLY A 410 24.12 -0.81 12.93
N PHE A 411 24.15 -0.13 11.78
CA PHE A 411 25.35 0.59 11.37
C PHE A 411 25.61 1.78 12.31
N PRO A 412 26.82 1.89 12.91
CA PRO A 412 27.06 2.83 14.00
C PRO A 412 27.06 4.31 13.59
N PHE A 413 27.32 4.63 12.31
CA PHE A 413 27.47 6.00 11.80
C PHE A 413 26.29 6.42 10.88
N THR A 414 25.08 5.89 11.11
CA THR A 414 23.92 6.20 10.26
C THR A 414 23.54 7.68 10.35
N GLU A 415 23.68 8.30 11.53
CA GLU A 415 23.37 9.72 11.74
C GLU A 415 24.36 10.62 11.01
N GLU A 416 25.67 10.32 11.11
CA GLU A 416 26.72 11.03 10.38
C GLU A 416 26.52 10.93 8.87
N LEU A 417 26.17 9.74 8.36
CA LEU A 417 25.87 9.54 6.95
C LEU A 417 24.64 10.32 6.50
N SER A 418 23.61 10.41 7.35
CA SER A 418 22.44 11.22 7.07
C SER A 418 22.82 12.71 6.93
N ASN A 419 23.71 13.22 7.78
CA ASN A 419 24.19 14.59 7.70
C ASN A 419 25.01 14.85 6.45
N LEU A 420 25.82 13.88 6.03
CA LEU A 420 26.65 13.95 4.81
C LEU A 420 25.86 13.75 3.50
N SER A 421 24.60 13.33 3.56
CA SER A 421 23.80 13.03 2.38
C SER A 421 22.84 14.17 2.05
N ASP A 422 22.59 14.41 0.76
CA ASP A 422 21.62 15.38 0.28
C ASP A 422 20.20 14.86 0.45
N VAL A 423 20.04 13.55 0.22
CA VAL A 423 18.75 12.84 0.37
C VAL A 423 18.92 11.67 1.34
N HIS A 424 17.98 11.50 2.25
CA HIS A 424 17.92 10.33 3.12
C HIS A 424 16.57 9.64 2.98
N ILE A 425 16.59 8.43 2.45
CA ILE A 425 15.40 7.58 2.24
C ILE A 425 15.47 6.41 3.20
N LYS A 426 14.41 6.18 3.96
CA LYS A 426 14.27 5.05 4.86
C LYS A 426 13.23 4.09 4.33
N MET A 427 13.56 2.79 4.25
CA MET A 427 12.62 1.73 3.86
C MET A 427 12.26 0.86 5.07
N LYS A 428 10.97 0.64 5.27
CA LYS A 428 10.38 -0.24 6.29
C LYS A 428 9.45 -1.25 5.63
N ASN A 429 9.17 -2.34 6.33
CA ASN A 429 8.16 -3.32 5.92
C ASN A 429 6.91 -3.15 6.80
N PHE A 430 5.76 -2.86 6.18
CA PHE A 430 4.48 -2.85 6.88
C PHE A 430 3.54 -3.89 6.25
N CYS A 431 3.15 -4.89 7.03
CA CYS A 431 2.22 -5.93 6.58
C CYS A 431 2.68 -6.66 5.30
N GLY A 432 3.99 -6.84 5.10
CA GLY A 432 4.55 -7.44 3.90
C GLY A 432 4.74 -6.47 2.72
N VAL A 433 4.45 -5.19 2.88
CA VAL A 433 4.61 -4.15 1.85
C VAL A 433 5.85 -3.32 2.15
N PRO A 434 6.82 -3.19 1.23
CA PRO A 434 7.92 -2.24 1.38
C PRO A 434 7.39 -0.82 1.25
N VAL A 435 7.70 -0.01 2.25
CA VAL A 435 7.25 1.37 2.35
C VAL A 435 8.46 2.26 2.51
N ILE A 436 8.57 3.30 1.69
CA ILE A 436 9.62 4.30 1.80
C ILE A 436 9.12 5.58 2.45
N ARG A 437 10.07 6.31 3.04
CA ARG A 437 9.88 7.66 3.53
C ARG A 437 11.16 8.47 3.35
N GLY A 438 11.05 9.69 2.84
CA GLY A 438 12.13 10.66 2.91
C GLY A 438 12.28 11.17 4.34
N MET A 439 13.48 11.02 4.89
CA MET A 439 13.89 11.65 6.14
C MET A 439 14.49 13.03 5.87
N LYS A 440 15.12 13.16 4.69
CA LYS A 440 15.70 14.39 4.16
C LYS A 440 15.57 14.40 2.62
N PRO A 441 14.76 15.26 2.01
CA PRO A 441 13.71 16.04 2.65
C PRO A 441 12.64 15.13 3.29
N LYS A 442 11.95 15.68 4.29
CA LYS A 442 10.90 14.94 5.00
C LYS A 442 9.68 14.76 4.12
N THR A 443 9.23 13.50 3.96
CA THR A 443 8.04 13.19 3.17
C THR A 443 7.01 12.39 3.98
N GLN A 444 5.86 12.09 3.39
CA GLN A 444 4.91 11.10 3.89
C GLN A 444 5.41 9.68 3.59
N TYR A 445 4.64 8.68 4.03
CA TYR A 445 4.89 7.28 3.69
C TYR A 445 4.34 6.94 2.30
N TYR A 446 5.13 6.21 1.53
CA TYR A 446 4.77 5.72 0.21
C TYR A 446 4.98 4.22 0.13
N ALA A 447 3.95 3.48 -0.21
CA ALA A 447 4.06 2.05 -0.49
C ALA A 447 4.73 1.84 -1.85
N MET A 448 5.76 1.01 -1.90
CA MET A 448 6.41 0.60 -3.13
C MET A 448 5.70 -0.62 -3.71
N THR A 449 5.29 -0.52 -4.95
CA THR A 449 4.68 -1.60 -5.72
C THR A 449 5.58 -1.98 -6.89
N LEU A 450 5.58 -3.26 -7.25
CA LEU A 450 6.33 -3.80 -8.38
C LEU A 450 5.36 -4.51 -9.32
N ASP A 451 5.33 -4.08 -10.58
CA ASP A 451 4.61 -4.73 -11.66
C ASP A 451 5.60 -5.26 -12.71
N LEU A 452 5.49 -6.54 -13.05
CA LEU A 452 6.31 -7.24 -14.04
C LEU A 452 5.46 -7.74 -15.23
N SER A 453 4.19 -7.32 -15.32
CA SER A 453 3.25 -7.79 -16.34
C SER A 453 3.65 -7.43 -17.77
N GLU A 454 4.39 -6.32 -17.95
CA GLU A 454 4.89 -5.87 -19.26
C GLU A 454 6.22 -6.54 -19.66
N GLY A 455 6.75 -7.44 -18.82
CA GLY A 455 8.01 -8.14 -19.06
C GLY A 455 9.25 -7.42 -18.54
N PHE A 456 9.11 -6.25 -17.91
CA PHE A 456 10.17 -5.53 -17.21
C PHE A 456 9.67 -4.91 -15.92
N PRO A 457 10.55 -4.57 -14.95
CA PRO A 457 10.11 -4.03 -13.66
C PRO A 457 9.61 -2.58 -13.81
N ARG A 458 8.34 -2.38 -13.44
CA ARG A 458 7.76 -1.06 -13.20
C ARG A 458 7.59 -0.91 -11.68
N VAL A 459 8.36 -0.01 -11.10
CA VAL A 459 8.32 0.29 -9.67
C VAL A 459 7.61 1.62 -9.48
N GLU A 460 6.53 1.60 -8.72
CA GLU A 460 5.72 2.79 -8.43
C GLU A 460 5.60 3.00 -6.93
N PHE A 461 5.41 4.26 -6.55
CA PHE A 461 5.32 4.68 -5.15
C PHE A 461 4.01 5.40 -4.92
N GLU A 462 3.14 4.78 -4.12
CA GLU A 462 1.81 5.30 -3.84
C GLU A 462 1.72 5.81 -2.41
N LYS A 463 1.26 7.07 -2.26
CA LYS A 463 1.10 7.72 -0.96
C LYS A 463 0.05 7.01 -0.11
N ILE A 464 0.36 6.82 1.18
CA ILE A 464 -0.57 6.29 2.17
C ILE A 464 -1.29 7.48 2.82
N GLU A 465 -2.58 7.64 2.50
CA GLU A 465 -3.44 8.74 2.97
C GLU A 465 -4.56 8.25 3.89
#